data_3ed3f2eec4328f6a90a10dc8b5c74152
#
_entry.id   3ed3f2eec4328f6a90a10dc8b5c74152
#
_cell.length_a   1.000
_cell.length_b   1.000
_cell.length_c   1.000
_cell.angle_alpha   90.00
_cell.angle_beta   90.00
_cell.angle_gamma   90.00
#
_symmetry.space_group_name_H-M   'P 1'
#
loop_
_entity.id
_entity.type
_entity.pdbx_description
1 polymer ?
#
loop_
_entity_poly.entity_id
_entity_poly.type
_entity_poly.pdbx_seq_one_letter_code
_entity_poly.pdbx_strand_id
1 'polypeptide(L)'
;VSATPIFAIDYKSAEFEVIGPRPIRFRMGLNTSVAIWLDELDAHVAFIIVPSGMPATMTNARTPGDGLRWLQDMLRKTRLQWLPVKAHVSDDEGECMGGVCVFDVPFALVDEWLMWLDQDAAVQATGSGYVMLRSHPAIRSTRDVD
;
A
#
# COMPACT_ATOMS: atom_id res chain seq x y z
N VAL A 1 16.88 13.76 -18.25
CA VAL A 1 15.77 14.14 -17.37
C VAL A 1 15.06 12.89 -16.93
N SER A 2 15.17 12.57 -15.67
CA SER A 2 14.45 11.43 -15.12
C SER A 2 12.96 11.78 -15.08
N ALA A 3 12.15 11.01 -15.77
CA ALA A 3 10.71 11.17 -15.69
C ALA A 3 10.24 10.76 -14.29
N THR A 4 9.42 11.59 -13.67
CA THR A 4 8.77 11.21 -12.41
C THR A 4 7.85 10.02 -12.69
N PRO A 5 7.96 8.92 -11.93
CA PRO A 5 7.06 7.78 -12.13
C PRO A 5 5.61 8.20 -11.99
N ILE A 6 4.78 7.76 -12.93
CA ILE A 6 3.34 7.96 -12.87
C ILE A 6 2.75 6.73 -12.18
N PHE A 7 2.15 6.94 -11.01
CA PHE A 7 1.48 5.88 -10.28
C PHE A 7 0.01 5.79 -10.68
N ALA A 8 -0.56 4.60 -10.56
CA ALA A 8 -1.97 4.37 -10.87
C ALA A 8 -2.89 5.14 -9.92
N ILE A 9 -2.43 5.40 -8.70
CA ILE A 9 -3.13 6.16 -7.69
C ILE A 9 -2.34 7.42 -7.40
N ASP A 10 -3.03 8.54 -7.24
CA ASP A 10 -2.39 9.76 -6.71
C ASP A 10 -2.25 9.62 -5.19
N TYR A 11 -1.16 9.00 -4.77
CA TYR A 11 -0.92 8.72 -3.36
C TYR A 11 -0.84 9.96 -2.49
N LYS A 12 -0.39 11.09 -3.06
CA LYS A 12 -0.27 12.35 -2.30
C LYS A 12 -1.62 12.90 -1.87
N SER A 13 -2.64 12.67 -2.67
CA SER A 13 -3.99 13.16 -2.41
C SER A 13 -4.87 12.10 -1.73
N ALA A 14 -4.43 10.85 -1.70
CA ALA A 14 -5.24 9.75 -1.19
C ALA A 14 -5.31 9.78 0.34
N GLU A 15 -6.46 9.40 0.86
CA GLU A 15 -6.64 9.11 2.28
C GLU A 15 -6.88 7.62 2.46
N PHE A 16 -6.15 7.01 3.38
CA PHE A 16 -6.25 5.58 3.67
C PHE A 16 -7.00 5.37 4.96
N GLU A 17 -8.01 4.52 4.89
CA GLU A 17 -8.82 4.12 6.04
C GLU A 17 -8.58 2.66 6.33
N VAL A 18 -7.94 2.36 7.47
CA VAL A 18 -7.76 0.98 7.92
C VAL A 18 -8.96 0.60 8.77
N ILE A 19 -9.61 -0.48 8.40
CA ILE A 19 -10.86 -0.93 9.03
C ILE A 19 -10.54 -2.03 10.02
N GLY A 20 -11.01 -1.88 11.25
CA GLY A 20 -10.76 -2.87 12.29
C GLY A 20 -11.25 -2.39 13.64
N PRO A 21 -10.88 -3.09 14.73
CA PRO A 21 -11.28 -2.69 16.09
C PRO A 21 -10.78 -1.30 16.48
N ARG A 22 -9.64 -0.88 15.89
CA ARG A 22 -9.09 0.47 16.08
C ARG A 22 -8.92 1.11 14.72
N PRO A 23 -9.99 1.62 14.10
CA PRO A 23 -9.91 2.22 12.77
C PRO A 23 -9.09 3.50 12.81
N ILE A 24 -8.37 3.76 11.72
CA ILE A 24 -7.58 4.96 11.57
C ILE A 24 -7.69 5.47 10.14
N ARG A 25 -7.62 6.79 9.98
CA ARG A 25 -7.49 7.44 8.67
C ARG A 25 -6.24 8.28 8.66
N PHE A 26 -5.48 8.21 7.57
CA PHE A 26 -4.26 9.00 7.44
C PHE A 26 -3.91 9.23 5.97
N ARG A 27 -3.02 10.18 5.77
CA ARG A 27 -2.48 10.55 4.45
C ARG A 27 -0.97 10.39 4.47
N MET A 28 -0.34 10.55 3.31
CA MET A 28 1.12 10.55 3.19
C MET A 28 1.73 11.65 4.04
N GLY A 29 2.95 11.41 4.52
CA GLY A 29 3.69 12.36 5.33
C GLY A 29 3.75 11.99 6.81
N LEU A 30 4.05 12.96 7.65
CA LEU A 30 4.19 12.73 9.08
C LEU A 30 2.82 12.79 9.77
N ASN A 31 2.48 11.71 10.47
CA ASN A 31 1.22 11.56 11.19
C ASN A 31 1.50 11.02 12.59
N THR A 32 1.37 11.87 13.59
CA THR A 32 1.55 11.46 14.99
C THR A 32 0.54 10.38 15.39
N SER A 33 -0.68 10.46 14.88
CA SER A 33 -1.73 9.47 15.15
C SER A 33 -1.34 8.07 14.66
N VAL A 34 -0.56 7.98 13.58
CA VAL A 34 -0.07 6.69 13.06
C VAL A 34 0.93 6.07 14.04
N ALA A 35 1.83 6.88 14.60
CA ALA A 35 2.79 6.41 15.59
C ALA A 35 2.07 5.83 16.81
N ILE A 36 1.06 6.52 17.32
CA ILE A 36 0.27 6.07 18.46
C ILE A 36 -0.49 4.79 18.12
N TRP A 37 -1.10 4.74 16.94
CA TRP A 37 -1.86 3.59 16.49
C TRP A 37 -1.00 2.33 16.37
N LEU A 38 0.20 2.45 15.80
CA LEU A 38 1.12 1.32 15.69
C LEU A 38 1.61 0.86 17.06
N ASP A 39 1.90 1.80 17.96
CA ASP A 39 2.30 1.47 19.32
C ASP A 39 1.20 0.71 20.07
N GLU A 40 -0.04 1.15 19.94
CA GLU A 40 -1.20 0.46 20.55
C GLU A 40 -1.41 -0.95 20.02
N LEU A 41 -1.04 -1.18 18.74
CA LEU A 41 -1.14 -2.50 18.13
C LEU A 41 0.11 -3.37 18.36
N ASP A 42 1.11 -2.83 19.05
CA ASP A 42 2.41 -3.48 19.25
C ASP A 42 3.05 -3.85 17.90
N ALA A 43 2.94 -2.97 16.92
CA ALA A 43 3.49 -3.14 15.58
C ALA A 43 4.55 -2.10 15.29
N HIS A 44 5.55 -2.44 14.49
CA HIS A 44 6.65 -1.55 14.12
C HIS A 44 6.44 -0.88 12.77
N VAL A 45 5.82 -1.59 11.84
CA VAL A 45 5.59 -1.09 10.48
C VAL A 45 4.30 -1.68 9.95
N ALA A 46 3.57 -0.89 9.15
CA ALA A 46 2.40 -1.35 8.43
C ALA A 46 2.59 -1.06 6.96
N PHE A 47 2.24 -2.01 6.11
CA PHE A 47 2.24 -1.83 4.66
C PHE A 47 0.81 -1.87 4.15
N ILE A 48 0.43 -0.86 3.38
CA ILE A 48 -0.87 -0.80 2.73
C ILE A 48 -0.65 -1.05 1.25
N ILE A 49 -1.34 -2.07 0.73
CA ILE A 49 -1.30 -2.41 -0.69
C ILE A 49 -2.72 -2.29 -1.22
N VAL A 50 -2.89 -1.38 -2.18
CA VAL A 50 -4.14 -1.17 -2.88
C VAL A 50 -3.94 -1.61 -4.32
N PRO A 51 -4.35 -2.83 -4.69
CA PRO A 51 -4.12 -3.34 -6.04
C PRO A 51 -4.79 -2.46 -7.08
N SER A 52 -3.98 -1.77 -7.86
CA SER A 52 -4.42 -0.83 -8.90
C SER A 52 -3.71 -1.06 -10.22
N GLY A 53 -2.69 -1.97 -10.21
CA GLY A 53 -1.91 -2.28 -11.39
C GLY A 53 -0.85 -1.24 -11.69
N MET A 54 -0.20 -1.40 -12.84
CA MET A 54 0.76 -0.44 -13.39
C MET A 54 0.15 0.17 -14.65
N PRO A 55 0.05 1.50 -14.74
CA PRO A 55 -0.66 2.15 -15.86
C PRO A 55 -0.10 1.80 -17.24
N ALA A 56 1.20 1.50 -17.34
CA ALA A 56 1.87 1.31 -18.61
C ALA A 56 2.05 -0.15 -19.03
N THR A 57 1.75 -1.12 -18.16
CA THR A 57 2.12 -2.52 -18.40
C THR A 57 0.98 -3.51 -18.18
N MET A 58 -0.24 -3.06 -18.27
CA MET A 58 -1.42 -3.92 -18.12
C MET A 58 -1.53 -4.92 -19.28
N THR A 59 -0.50 -5.75 -19.45
CA THR A 59 -0.51 -6.84 -20.42
C THR A 59 -1.27 -8.05 -19.91
N ASN A 60 -1.45 -8.15 -18.60
CA ASN A 60 -2.26 -9.19 -17.98
C ASN A 60 -3.60 -8.60 -17.60
N ALA A 61 -4.66 -9.26 -18.03
CA ALA A 61 -6.03 -8.82 -17.81
C ALA A 61 -6.50 -8.97 -16.35
N ARG A 62 -5.60 -8.80 -15.38
CA ARG A 62 -6.00 -8.81 -13.97
C ARG A 62 -6.63 -7.49 -13.60
N THR A 63 -7.87 -7.53 -13.17
CA THR A 63 -8.55 -6.37 -12.61
C THR A 63 -8.01 -6.08 -11.21
N PRO A 64 -8.17 -4.86 -10.69
CA PRO A 64 -7.85 -4.56 -9.29
C PRO A 64 -8.53 -5.50 -8.31
N GLY A 65 -9.77 -5.93 -8.60
CA GLY A 65 -10.48 -6.89 -7.77
C GLY A 65 -9.82 -8.26 -7.73
N ASP A 66 -9.28 -8.71 -8.84
CA ASP A 66 -8.56 -10.00 -8.91
C ASP A 66 -7.26 -9.93 -8.11
N GLY A 67 -6.54 -8.82 -8.20
CA GLY A 67 -5.32 -8.61 -7.43
C GLY A 67 -5.59 -8.60 -5.93
N LEU A 68 -6.64 -7.92 -5.51
CA LEU A 68 -7.03 -7.88 -4.10
C LEU A 68 -7.40 -9.27 -3.59
N ARG A 69 -8.15 -10.03 -4.36
CA ARG A 69 -8.57 -11.39 -3.99
C ARG A 69 -7.37 -12.31 -3.84
N TRP A 70 -6.43 -12.24 -4.79
CA TRP A 70 -5.19 -13.02 -4.73
C TRP A 70 -4.40 -12.70 -3.45
N LEU A 71 -4.26 -11.41 -3.13
CA LEU A 71 -3.52 -10.96 -1.97
C LEU A 71 -4.19 -11.40 -0.66
N GLN A 72 -5.51 -11.27 -0.58
CA GLN A 72 -6.26 -11.72 0.59
C GLN A 72 -6.16 -13.24 0.78
N ASP A 73 -6.24 -14.00 -0.29
CA ASP A 73 -6.12 -15.47 -0.22
C ASP A 73 -4.71 -15.86 0.25
N MET A 74 -3.68 -15.17 -0.22
CA MET A 74 -2.33 -15.42 0.22
C MET A 74 -2.16 -15.09 1.71
N LEU A 75 -2.72 -13.97 2.17
CA LEU A 75 -2.62 -13.56 3.57
C LEU A 75 -3.33 -14.53 4.51
N ARG A 76 -4.43 -15.12 4.07
CA ARG A 76 -5.14 -16.14 4.87
C ARG A 76 -4.31 -17.40 5.08
N LYS A 77 -3.36 -17.69 4.19
CA LYS A 77 -2.46 -18.84 4.29
C LYS A 77 -1.22 -18.55 5.14
N THR A 78 -1.01 -17.31 5.51
CA THR A 78 0.11 -16.90 6.35
C THR A 78 -0.36 -16.66 7.78
N ARG A 79 0.59 -16.47 8.70
CA ARG A 79 0.28 -16.09 10.08
C ARG A 79 0.39 -14.57 10.29
N LEU A 80 0.50 -13.83 9.20
CA LEU A 80 0.63 -12.38 9.26
C LEU A 80 -0.70 -11.75 9.68
N GLN A 81 -0.61 -10.74 10.52
CA GLN A 81 -1.78 -9.94 10.89
C GLN A 81 -2.06 -8.93 9.80
N TRP A 82 -3.31 -8.82 9.40
CA TRP A 82 -3.73 -7.87 8.38
C TRP A 82 -5.15 -7.40 8.60
N LEU A 83 -5.45 -6.22 8.05
CA LEU A 83 -6.78 -5.60 8.14
C LEU A 83 -7.17 -5.09 6.75
N PRO A 84 -8.48 -5.04 6.46
CA PRO A 84 -8.93 -4.43 5.21
C PRO A 84 -8.74 -2.92 5.22
N VAL A 85 -8.56 -2.36 4.03
CA VAL A 85 -8.32 -0.93 3.82
C VAL A 85 -9.27 -0.41 2.76
N LYS A 86 -9.74 0.81 2.95
CA LYS A 86 -10.39 1.61 1.92
C LYS A 86 -9.50 2.79 1.59
N ALA A 87 -9.14 2.92 0.33
CA ALA A 87 -8.37 4.07 -0.16
C ALA A 87 -9.32 5.04 -0.85
N HIS A 88 -9.41 6.25 -0.33
CA HIS A 88 -10.20 7.32 -0.90
C HIS A 88 -9.29 8.15 -1.80
N VAL A 89 -9.35 7.90 -3.11
CA VAL A 89 -8.39 8.42 -4.09
C VAL A 89 -8.89 9.63 -4.87
N SER A 90 -10.15 10.00 -4.68
CA SER A 90 -10.73 11.17 -5.32
C SER A 90 -11.61 11.93 -4.31
N ASP A 91 -11.93 13.18 -4.67
CA ASP A 91 -12.82 14.02 -3.85
C ASP A 91 -14.28 13.56 -3.90
N ASP A 92 -14.60 12.62 -4.78
CA ASP A 92 -15.94 12.03 -4.87
C ASP A 92 -16.15 11.08 -3.68
N GLU A 93 -17.09 11.41 -2.81
CA GLU A 93 -17.36 10.67 -1.57
C GLU A 93 -17.78 9.22 -1.76
N GLY A 94 -18.04 8.79 -2.99
CA GLY A 94 -18.47 7.43 -3.27
C GLY A 94 -17.39 6.50 -3.79
N GLU A 95 -16.25 7.04 -4.22
CA GLU A 95 -15.22 6.22 -4.85
C GLU A 95 -14.11 5.87 -3.87
N CYS A 96 -14.02 4.60 -3.52
CA CYS A 96 -12.90 4.06 -2.77
C CYS A 96 -12.43 2.76 -3.40
N MET A 97 -11.13 2.49 -3.23
CA MET A 97 -10.52 1.25 -3.69
C MET A 97 -10.21 0.38 -2.49
N GLY A 98 -10.42 -0.91 -2.63
CA GLY A 98 -10.11 -1.88 -1.58
C GLY A 98 -8.64 -2.23 -1.56
N GLY A 99 -8.11 -2.44 -0.36
CA GLY A 99 -6.75 -2.88 -0.15
C GLY A 99 -6.59 -3.63 1.15
N VAL A 100 -5.34 -3.90 1.50
CA VAL A 100 -4.99 -4.57 2.75
C VAL A 100 -3.91 -3.79 3.47
N CYS A 101 -3.95 -3.86 4.80
CA CYS A 101 -2.89 -3.35 5.67
C CYS A 101 -2.28 -4.54 6.38
N VAL A 102 -0.99 -4.78 6.18
CA VAL A 102 -0.27 -5.93 6.74
C VAL A 102 0.80 -5.43 7.69
N PHE A 103 0.91 -6.05 8.86
CA PHE A 103 1.79 -5.59 9.93
C PHE A 103 3.07 -6.41 10.01
N ASP A 104 4.19 -5.73 10.23
CA ASP A 104 5.50 -6.34 10.54
C ASP A 104 5.94 -7.41 9.53
N VAL A 105 5.73 -7.11 8.26
CA VAL A 105 6.13 -7.96 7.15
C VAL A 105 7.56 -7.61 6.73
N PRO A 106 8.40 -8.61 6.42
CA PRO A 106 9.72 -8.32 5.84
C PRO A 106 9.60 -7.52 4.54
N PHE A 107 10.46 -6.55 4.36
CA PHE A 107 10.47 -5.71 3.15
C PHE A 107 10.59 -6.53 1.87
N ALA A 108 11.42 -7.57 1.90
CA ALA A 108 11.61 -8.45 0.75
C ALA A 108 10.32 -9.13 0.31
N LEU A 109 9.45 -9.48 1.25
CA LEU A 109 8.17 -10.11 0.95
C LEU A 109 7.20 -9.11 0.33
N VAL A 110 7.19 -7.87 0.83
CA VAL A 110 6.38 -6.80 0.21
C VAL A 110 6.82 -6.58 -1.23
N ASP A 111 8.12 -6.51 -1.48
CA ASP A 111 8.66 -6.34 -2.83
C ASP A 111 8.24 -7.49 -3.75
N GLU A 112 8.25 -8.71 -3.24
CA GLU A 112 7.80 -9.89 -3.97
C GLU A 112 6.33 -9.79 -4.34
N TRP A 113 5.48 -9.33 -3.42
CA TRP A 113 4.06 -9.12 -3.70
C TRP A 113 3.85 -8.04 -4.75
N LEU A 114 4.61 -6.94 -4.69
CA LEU A 114 4.51 -5.88 -5.70
C LEU A 114 4.86 -6.43 -7.09
N MET A 115 5.86 -7.29 -7.17
CA MET A 115 6.23 -7.93 -8.44
C MET A 115 5.15 -8.88 -8.95
N TRP A 116 4.60 -9.71 -8.06
CA TRP A 116 3.54 -10.66 -8.43
C TRP A 116 2.25 -9.95 -8.88
N LEU A 117 1.90 -8.86 -8.22
CA LEU A 117 0.70 -8.08 -8.53
C LEU A 117 0.90 -7.13 -9.70
N ASP A 118 2.13 -6.97 -10.15
CA ASP A 118 2.48 -5.92 -11.09
C ASP A 118 2.05 -4.55 -10.58
N GLN A 119 2.27 -4.32 -9.29
CA GLN A 119 1.83 -3.15 -8.56
C GLN A 119 2.95 -2.13 -8.44
N ASP A 120 2.65 -0.86 -8.68
CA ASP A 120 3.65 0.21 -8.72
C ASP A 120 4.23 0.55 -7.35
N ALA A 121 3.44 0.48 -6.30
CA ALA A 121 3.91 0.86 -4.96
C ALA A 121 3.03 0.30 -3.86
N ALA A 122 3.59 0.25 -2.66
CA ALA A 122 2.88 0.07 -1.40
C ALA A 122 3.07 1.33 -0.55
N VAL A 123 2.15 1.57 0.37
CA VAL A 123 2.30 2.64 1.38
C VAL A 123 2.93 2.02 2.61
N GLN A 124 3.98 2.67 3.12
CA GLN A 124 4.73 2.21 4.29
C GLN A 124 4.54 3.19 5.43
N ALA A 125 3.95 2.73 6.53
CA ALA A 125 3.77 3.50 7.75
C ALA A 125 4.71 2.96 8.83
N THR A 126 5.55 3.82 9.39
CA THR A 126 6.53 3.42 10.39
C THR A 126 6.16 3.92 11.79
N GLY A 127 6.78 3.33 12.81
CA GLY A 127 6.56 3.70 14.20
C GLY A 127 6.90 5.15 14.54
N SER A 128 7.67 5.83 13.69
CA SER A 128 7.93 7.26 13.82
C SER A 128 6.74 8.13 13.43
N GLY A 129 5.70 7.54 12.84
CA GLY A 129 4.54 8.25 12.32
C GLY A 129 4.69 8.69 10.87
N TYR A 130 5.80 8.38 10.23
CA TYR A 130 6.05 8.77 8.86
C TYR A 130 5.42 7.78 7.89
N VAL A 131 4.63 8.30 6.95
CA VAL A 131 3.95 7.51 5.92
C VAL A 131 4.54 7.87 4.57
N MET A 132 5.13 6.88 3.90
CA MET A 132 5.85 7.07 2.64
C MET A 132 5.54 5.96 1.67
N LEU A 133 5.95 6.13 0.41
CA LEU A 133 5.81 5.09 -0.60
C LEU A 133 7.02 4.17 -0.60
N ARG A 134 6.73 2.88 -0.77
CA ARG A 134 7.71 1.90 -1.18
C ARG A 134 7.40 1.49 -2.61
N SER A 135 8.20 1.96 -3.55
CA SER A 135 8.01 1.70 -4.98
C SER A 135 8.35 0.26 -5.35
N HIS A 136 7.75 -0.22 -6.43
CA HIS A 136 8.13 -1.49 -7.04
C HIS A 136 9.65 -1.53 -7.26
N PRO A 137 10.32 -2.70 -7.04
CA PRO A 137 11.77 -2.79 -7.18
C PRO A 137 12.32 -2.29 -8.51
N ALA A 138 11.61 -2.52 -9.62
CA ALA A 138 12.04 -2.04 -10.94
C ALA A 138 12.05 -0.51 -11.00
N ILE A 139 11.10 0.16 -10.35
CA ILE A 139 11.03 1.62 -10.32
C ILE A 139 12.16 2.18 -9.47
N ARG A 140 12.43 1.58 -8.31
CA ARG A 140 13.55 1.99 -7.45
C ARG A 140 14.89 1.83 -8.16
N SER A 141 15.08 0.72 -8.84
CA SER A 141 16.30 0.43 -9.57
C SER A 141 16.57 1.48 -10.65
N THR A 142 15.54 1.92 -11.35
CA THR A 142 15.64 2.98 -12.36
C THR A 142 16.01 4.32 -11.73
N ARG A 143 15.48 4.62 -10.54
CA ARG A 143 15.78 5.86 -9.82
C ARG A 143 17.19 5.88 -9.25
N ASP A 144 17.70 4.72 -8.84
CA ASP A 144 19.04 4.59 -8.25
C ASP A 144 20.15 4.73 -9.30
N VAL A 145 19.85 4.57 -10.57
CA VAL A 145 20.82 4.69 -11.67
C VAL A 145 21.03 6.15 -12.08
N ASP A 146 20.13 7.02 -11.72
CA ASP A 146 20.26 8.45 -11.97
C ASP A 146 21.06 9.10 -10.84
#